data_663ce3add5a507ddab12fec58f590a6d
#
_entry.id   663ce3add5a507ddab12fec58f590a6d
#
_cell.length_a   1.000
_cell.length_b   1.000
_cell.length_c   1.000
_cell.angle_alpha   90.00
_cell.angle_beta   90.00
_cell.angle_gamma   90.00
#
_symmetry.space_group_name_H-M   'P 1'
#
loop_
_entity.id
_entity.type
_entity.pdbx_description
1 polymer ?
#
loop_
_entity_poly.entity_id
_entity_poly.type
_entity_poly.pdbx_seq_one_letter_code
_entity_poly.pdbx_strand_id
1 'polypeptide(L)'
;MDRLVSVTTRSDILPAFRGTPIETLLAYQNLGEPHLTHERAELPIGMCMDNRKHLRIPENFAYIIRAGGGNLRYSEFKVSYAIAVGGVSSIALLGHTQCGMVNLMSRREQFISGLVERGGWDRDWAEQHFMHFSPMFEIGNEVDFVLSEAKRLRLRYPKILVAPLLYRVEDNRLYHLREGTL
;
A
#
# COMPACT_ATOMS: atom_id res chain seq x y z
N MET A 1 -18.20 -4.64 -1.24
CA MET A 1 -18.03 -3.33 -0.57
C MET A 1 -18.20 -3.39 0.95
N ASP A 2 -18.70 -4.46 1.53
CA ASP A 2 -18.98 -4.58 2.97
C ASP A 2 -17.74 -4.66 3.90
N ARG A 3 -16.56 -4.68 3.36
CA ARG A 3 -15.33 -4.78 4.15
C ARG A 3 -14.69 -3.45 4.52
N LEU A 4 -15.19 -2.34 4.00
CA LEU A 4 -14.63 -1.01 4.29
C LEU A 4 -15.27 -0.43 5.55
N VAL A 5 -14.43 -0.03 6.50
CA VAL A 5 -14.85 0.70 7.70
C VAL A 5 -14.31 2.12 7.61
N SER A 6 -15.23 3.07 7.55
CA SER A 6 -14.90 4.50 7.52
C SER A 6 -14.27 4.94 8.84
N VAL A 7 -13.35 5.90 8.75
CA VAL A 7 -12.75 6.58 9.91
C VAL A 7 -13.07 8.07 9.78
N THR A 8 -14.05 8.52 10.56
CA THR A 8 -14.51 9.92 10.59
C THR A 8 -14.23 10.61 11.92
N THR A 9 -13.99 9.80 12.95
CA THR A 9 -13.60 10.23 14.30
C THR A 9 -12.53 9.30 14.86
N ARG A 10 -11.86 9.70 15.93
CA ARG A 10 -10.88 8.82 16.60
C ARG A 10 -11.51 7.53 17.13
N SER A 11 -12.81 7.57 17.53
CA SER A 11 -13.52 6.38 18.02
C SER A 11 -13.73 5.31 16.94
N ASP A 12 -13.68 5.67 15.66
CA ASP A 12 -13.81 4.73 14.53
C ASP A 12 -12.51 3.94 14.30
N ILE A 13 -11.40 4.40 14.89
CA ILE A 13 -10.10 3.71 14.77
C ILE A 13 -10.18 2.41 15.58
N LEU A 14 -9.88 1.30 14.92
CA LEU A 14 -9.93 -0.02 15.54
C LEU A 14 -9.06 -0.06 16.79
N PRO A 15 -9.54 -0.69 17.89
CA PRO A 15 -8.82 -0.74 19.17
C PRO A 15 -7.37 -1.21 19.05
N ALA A 16 -7.10 -2.18 18.17
CA ALA A 16 -5.76 -2.71 17.94
C ALA A 16 -4.75 -1.68 17.40
N PHE A 17 -5.22 -0.56 16.84
CA PHE A 17 -4.36 0.47 16.26
C PHE A 17 -4.24 1.72 17.12
N ARG A 18 -5.04 1.83 18.20
CA ARG A 18 -4.99 2.99 19.11
C ARG A 18 -3.67 3.05 19.85
N GLY A 19 -3.13 4.26 20.02
CA GLY A 19 -1.82 4.49 20.62
C GLY A 19 -0.64 4.03 19.76
N THR A 20 -0.84 3.75 18.47
CA THR A 20 0.20 3.32 17.54
C THR A 20 0.39 4.33 16.41
N PRO A 21 1.51 4.26 15.65
CA PRO A 21 1.70 5.10 14.45
C PRO A 21 0.61 4.96 13.39
N ILE A 22 -0.15 3.86 13.40
CA ILE A 22 -1.31 3.67 12.52
C ILE A 22 -2.45 4.65 12.90
N GLU A 23 -2.71 4.85 14.18
CA GLU A 23 -3.67 5.87 14.62
C GLU A 23 -3.25 7.25 14.15
N THR A 24 -1.97 7.60 14.32
CA THR A 24 -1.41 8.88 13.90
C THR A 24 -1.57 9.09 12.38
N LEU A 25 -1.28 8.07 11.56
CA LEU A 25 -1.50 8.11 10.12
C LEU A 25 -2.97 8.42 9.76
N LEU A 26 -3.91 7.72 10.41
CA LEU A 26 -5.35 7.92 10.18
C LEU A 26 -5.82 9.29 10.65
N ALA A 27 -5.28 9.78 11.77
CA ALA A 27 -5.58 11.11 12.30
C ALA A 27 -5.11 12.22 11.33
N TYR A 28 -3.90 12.10 10.79
CA TYR A 28 -3.39 13.04 9.78
C TYR A 28 -4.19 12.98 8.49
N GLN A 29 -4.40 11.78 7.95
CA GLN A 29 -5.03 11.61 6.64
C GLN A 29 -6.52 11.93 6.66
N ASN A 30 -7.26 11.44 7.65
CA ASN A 30 -8.72 11.47 7.65
C ASN A 30 -9.31 12.58 8.52
N LEU A 31 -8.68 12.87 9.67
CA LEU A 31 -9.24 13.80 10.64
C LEU A 31 -8.65 15.19 10.51
N GLY A 32 -7.59 15.34 9.69
CA GLY A 32 -6.95 16.64 9.43
C GLY A 32 -6.24 17.21 10.66
N GLU A 33 -5.79 16.33 11.56
CA GLU A 33 -5.07 16.77 12.74
C GLU A 33 -3.77 17.47 12.41
N PRO A 34 -3.33 18.44 13.23
CA PRO A 34 -2.05 19.13 13.05
C PRO A 34 -0.89 18.14 13.06
N HIS A 35 0.09 18.38 12.18
CA HIS A 35 1.28 17.56 12.13
C HIS A 35 2.19 17.83 13.33
N LEU A 36 2.66 16.76 13.95
CA LEU A 36 3.72 16.81 14.95
C LEU A 36 5.09 16.74 14.26
N THR A 37 6.13 17.18 14.95
CA THR A 37 7.51 16.97 14.50
C THR A 37 7.95 15.56 14.85
N HIS A 38 8.54 14.86 13.87
CA HIS A 38 9.07 13.51 14.03
C HIS A 38 10.58 13.52 13.82
N GLU A 39 11.32 13.01 14.79
CA GLU A 39 12.79 12.89 14.70
C GLU A 39 13.22 11.69 13.85
N ARG A 40 12.36 10.69 13.75
CA ARG A 40 12.59 9.45 12.98
C ARG A 40 11.28 8.87 12.44
N ALA A 41 11.39 8.05 11.42
CA ALA A 41 10.24 7.35 10.88
C ALA A 41 9.65 6.36 11.91
N GLU A 42 8.34 6.42 12.10
CA GLU A 42 7.61 5.59 13.05
C GLU A 42 7.06 4.30 12.46
N LEU A 43 6.86 4.27 11.12
CA LEU A 43 6.39 3.10 10.40
C LEU A 43 6.81 3.12 8.92
N PRO A 44 6.92 1.98 8.25
CA PRO A 44 6.87 1.91 6.79
C PRO A 44 5.42 1.92 6.30
N ILE A 45 5.19 2.66 5.22
CA ILE A 45 3.93 2.67 4.47
C ILE A 45 4.19 2.00 3.12
N GLY A 46 3.66 0.79 2.95
CA GLY A 46 3.66 0.10 1.66
C GLY A 46 2.46 0.53 0.82
N MET A 47 2.70 1.03 -0.38
CA MET A 47 1.63 1.52 -1.26
C MET A 47 1.98 1.40 -2.74
N CYS A 48 0.96 1.45 -3.59
CA CYS A 48 1.16 1.44 -5.04
C CYS A 48 1.94 2.67 -5.53
N MET A 49 2.61 2.53 -6.68
CA MET A 49 3.30 3.63 -7.36
C MET A 49 2.36 4.70 -7.95
N ASP A 50 1.07 4.44 -8.02
CA ASP A 50 0.05 5.35 -8.55
C ASP A 50 0.16 6.75 -7.93
N ASN A 51 0.20 7.78 -8.76
CA ASN A 51 0.45 9.18 -8.37
C ASN A 51 -0.79 9.91 -7.84
N ARG A 52 -1.99 9.32 -7.94
CA ARG A 52 -3.25 9.93 -7.45
C ARG A 52 -3.38 9.91 -5.93
N LYS A 53 -2.46 9.22 -5.23
CA LYS A 53 -2.47 9.11 -3.77
C LYS A 53 -1.57 10.18 -3.15
N HIS A 54 -2.19 11.04 -2.37
CA HIS A 54 -1.52 12.07 -1.60
C HIS A 54 -1.74 11.83 -0.11
N LEU A 55 -0.68 11.39 0.57
CA LEU A 55 -0.73 11.23 2.03
C LEU A 55 -0.44 12.57 2.71
N ARG A 56 -1.31 12.93 3.65
CA ARG A 56 -1.15 14.09 4.50
C ARG A 56 -0.32 13.69 5.73
N ILE A 57 0.97 13.56 5.52
CA ILE A 57 1.92 13.19 6.58
C ILE A 57 3.07 14.19 6.61
N PRO A 58 3.62 14.50 7.81
CA PRO A 58 4.77 15.39 7.92
C PRO A 58 6.06 14.70 7.47
N GLU A 59 7.11 15.50 7.33
CA GLU A 59 8.47 14.99 7.12
C GLU A 59 8.87 14.04 8.26
N ASN A 60 9.72 13.09 7.94
CA ASN A 60 10.28 12.08 8.85
C ASN A 60 9.26 11.11 9.48
N PHE A 61 7.96 11.23 9.23
CA PHE A 61 6.96 10.36 9.85
C PHE A 61 7.05 8.90 9.40
N ALA A 62 7.34 8.65 8.11
CA ALA A 62 7.26 7.30 7.57
C ALA A 62 8.31 7.00 6.49
N TYR A 63 8.74 5.74 6.43
CA TYR A 63 9.38 5.19 5.23
C TYR A 63 8.32 4.91 4.16
N ILE A 64 8.40 5.53 3.00
CA ILE A 64 7.46 5.28 1.90
C ILE A 64 8.03 4.23 0.96
N ILE A 65 7.38 3.06 0.87
CA ILE A 65 7.76 1.97 -0.02
C ILE A 65 6.70 1.86 -1.12
N ARG A 66 7.06 2.26 -2.33
CA ARG A 66 6.16 2.18 -3.49
C ARG A 66 6.48 0.96 -4.36
N ALA A 67 5.43 0.21 -4.72
CA ALA A 67 5.51 -0.94 -5.62
C ALA A 67 4.18 -1.10 -6.36
N GLY A 68 4.17 -1.74 -7.54
CA GLY A 68 2.92 -2.00 -8.26
C GLY A 68 1.90 -2.73 -7.38
N GLY A 69 0.65 -2.25 -7.33
CA GLY A 69 -0.41 -2.79 -6.48
C GLY A 69 -0.17 -2.72 -4.96
N GLY A 70 0.95 -2.13 -4.51
CA GLY A 70 1.37 -2.22 -3.11
C GLY A 70 2.01 -3.56 -2.75
N ASN A 71 2.44 -4.34 -3.73
CA ASN A 71 3.05 -5.65 -3.54
C ASN A 71 4.47 -5.52 -2.97
N LEU A 72 4.64 -5.80 -1.69
CA LEU A 72 5.92 -5.68 -0.98
C LEU A 72 6.84 -6.90 -1.11
N ARG A 73 6.42 -7.98 -1.78
CA ARG A 73 7.25 -9.21 -1.92
C ARG A 73 8.63 -8.92 -2.50
N TYR A 74 8.67 -8.06 -3.52
CA TYR A 74 9.93 -7.65 -4.17
C TYR A 74 10.62 -6.45 -3.50
N SER A 75 10.03 -5.95 -2.42
CA SER A 75 10.58 -4.88 -1.57
C SER A 75 10.80 -5.36 -0.13
N GLU A 76 10.82 -6.67 0.11
CA GLU A 76 10.87 -7.24 1.47
C GLU A 76 12.12 -6.80 2.24
N PHE A 77 13.28 -6.67 1.55
CA PHE A 77 14.48 -6.16 2.19
C PHE A 77 14.29 -4.74 2.76
N LYS A 78 13.57 -3.86 2.04
CA LYS A 78 13.27 -2.50 2.52
C LYS A 78 12.40 -2.54 3.78
N VAL A 79 11.42 -3.45 3.85
CA VAL A 79 10.60 -3.68 5.04
C VAL A 79 11.47 -4.18 6.20
N SER A 80 12.31 -5.20 5.96
CA SER A 80 13.23 -5.72 6.96
C SER A 80 14.19 -4.65 7.48
N TYR A 81 14.70 -3.78 6.61
CA TYR A 81 15.58 -2.67 6.99
C TYR A 81 14.85 -1.67 7.92
N ALA A 82 13.62 -1.27 7.58
CA ALA A 82 12.84 -0.37 8.42
C ALA A 82 12.59 -0.97 9.82
N ILE A 83 12.38 -2.29 9.91
CA ILE A 83 12.20 -2.98 11.18
C ILE A 83 13.54 -3.06 11.94
N ALA A 84 14.57 -3.61 11.29
CA ALA A 84 15.80 -3.98 11.97
C ALA A 84 16.70 -2.78 12.31
N VAL A 85 16.76 -1.80 11.43
CA VAL A 85 17.60 -0.60 11.56
C VAL A 85 16.77 0.61 12.00
N GLY A 86 15.60 0.80 11.39
CA GLY A 86 14.70 1.90 11.74
C GLY A 86 13.97 1.71 13.07
N GLY A 87 13.91 0.47 13.60
CA GLY A 87 13.30 0.17 14.89
C GLY A 87 11.78 0.33 14.91
N VAL A 88 11.12 0.26 13.74
CA VAL A 88 9.65 0.39 13.64
C VAL A 88 8.94 -0.84 14.18
N SER A 89 7.77 -0.65 14.79
CA SER A 89 6.94 -1.71 15.37
C SER A 89 5.64 -1.95 14.63
N SER A 90 5.35 -1.16 13.60
CA SER A 90 4.11 -1.27 12.83
C SER A 90 4.35 -1.01 11.34
N ILE A 91 3.48 -1.56 10.49
CA ILE A 91 3.46 -1.40 9.04
C ILE A 91 2.04 -0.99 8.62
N ALA A 92 1.91 0.08 7.83
CA ALA A 92 0.67 0.38 7.12
C ALA A 92 0.78 -0.17 5.68
N LEU A 93 -0.16 -1.03 5.28
CA LEU A 93 -0.24 -1.54 3.92
C LEU A 93 -1.47 -0.94 3.22
N LEU A 94 -1.23 -0.13 2.19
CA LEU A 94 -2.27 0.63 1.52
C LEU A 94 -2.56 0.07 0.12
N GLY A 95 -3.72 -0.59 -0.05
CA GLY A 95 -4.36 -0.71 -1.35
C GLY A 95 -5.02 0.61 -1.76
N HIS A 96 -5.48 0.70 -2.98
CA HIS A 96 -6.28 1.86 -3.41
C HIS A 96 -7.30 1.47 -4.47
N THR A 97 -8.42 2.18 -4.50
CA THR A 97 -9.44 2.00 -5.52
C THR A 97 -8.92 2.31 -6.92
N GLN A 98 -9.47 1.64 -7.93
CA GLN A 98 -9.10 1.83 -9.34
C GLN A 98 -7.61 1.56 -9.63
N CYS A 99 -7.03 0.55 -8.98
CA CYS A 99 -5.62 0.22 -9.17
C CYS A 99 -5.36 -0.32 -10.59
N GLY A 100 -4.37 0.24 -11.27
CA GLY A 100 -3.98 -0.20 -12.60
C GLY A 100 -3.38 -1.61 -12.66
N MET A 101 -3.07 -2.21 -11.51
CA MET A 101 -2.56 -3.58 -11.40
C MET A 101 -3.69 -4.63 -11.30
N VAL A 102 -4.94 -4.21 -11.15
CA VAL A 102 -6.10 -5.10 -11.26
C VAL A 102 -6.32 -5.42 -12.73
N ASN A 103 -6.45 -6.72 -13.03
CA ASN A 103 -6.62 -7.22 -14.40
C ASN A 103 -5.55 -6.67 -15.36
N LEU A 104 -4.29 -6.75 -14.95
CA LEU A 104 -3.16 -6.20 -15.69
C LEU A 104 -3.03 -6.78 -17.10
N MET A 105 -3.40 -8.05 -17.28
CA MET A 105 -3.39 -8.72 -18.58
C MET A 105 -4.27 -8.01 -19.64
N SER A 106 -5.35 -7.36 -19.24
CA SER A 106 -6.19 -6.58 -20.16
C SER A 106 -5.46 -5.36 -20.75
N ARG A 107 -4.35 -4.94 -20.14
CA ARG A 107 -3.53 -3.81 -20.59
C ARG A 107 -2.31 -4.22 -21.42
N ARG A 108 -2.18 -5.53 -21.72
CA ARG A 108 -1.00 -6.07 -22.41
C ARG A 108 -0.69 -5.31 -23.70
N GLU A 109 -1.66 -5.16 -24.61
CA GLU A 109 -1.43 -4.48 -25.89
C GLU A 109 -1.11 -2.98 -25.70
N GLN A 110 -1.82 -2.31 -24.79
CA GLN A 110 -1.53 -0.92 -24.46
C GLN A 110 -0.10 -0.74 -23.91
N PHE A 111 0.37 -1.67 -23.08
CA PHE A 111 1.72 -1.67 -22.53
C PHE A 111 2.78 -1.87 -23.61
N ILE A 112 2.61 -2.90 -24.46
CA ILE A 112 3.55 -3.23 -25.53
C ILE A 112 3.64 -2.07 -26.53
N SER A 113 2.52 -1.60 -27.06
CA SER A 113 2.51 -0.48 -28.00
C SER A 113 3.11 0.78 -27.39
N GLY A 114 2.82 1.06 -26.11
CA GLY A 114 3.40 2.20 -25.40
C GLY A 114 4.93 2.12 -25.26
N LEU A 115 5.50 0.94 -25.00
CA LEU A 115 6.95 0.77 -24.95
C LEU A 115 7.60 0.91 -26.34
N VAL A 116 6.96 0.40 -27.39
CA VAL A 116 7.46 0.55 -28.76
C VAL A 116 7.44 2.03 -29.18
N GLU A 117 6.30 2.69 -29.04
CA GLU A 117 6.09 4.05 -29.53
C GLU A 117 6.86 5.12 -28.72
N ARG A 118 6.89 4.98 -27.41
CA ARG A 118 7.45 5.99 -26.50
C ARG A 118 8.81 5.62 -25.94
N GLY A 119 9.04 4.31 -25.72
CA GLY A 119 10.29 3.80 -25.16
C GLY A 119 11.31 3.39 -26.22
N GLY A 120 10.91 3.30 -27.49
CA GLY A 120 11.78 2.83 -28.59
C GLY A 120 12.15 1.36 -28.51
N TRP A 121 11.35 0.56 -27.81
CA TRP A 121 11.61 -0.87 -27.66
C TRP A 121 11.22 -1.64 -28.90
N ASP A 122 11.95 -2.73 -29.16
CA ASP A 122 11.49 -3.77 -30.07
C ASP A 122 10.20 -4.40 -29.51
N ARG A 123 9.25 -4.77 -30.41
CA ARG A 123 7.95 -5.28 -30.02
C ARG A 123 8.05 -6.64 -29.31
N ASP A 124 8.89 -7.53 -29.79
CA ASP A 124 9.03 -8.87 -29.20
C ASP A 124 9.65 -8.78 -27.80
N TRP A 125 10.61 -7.87 -27.63
CA TRP A 125 11.18 -7.61 -26.31
C TRP A 125 10.17 -6.99 -25.35
N ALA A 126 9.36 -6.06 -25.81
CA ALA A 126 8.32 -5.44 -25.00
C ALA A 126 7.28 -6.48 -24.55
N GLU A 127 6.90 -7.40 -25.43
CA GLU A 127 6.00 -8.50 -25.13
C GLU A 127 6.60 -9.47 -24.11
N GLN A 128 7.83 -9.94 -24.35
CA GLN A 128 8.52 -10.82 -23.41
C GLN A 128 8.67 -10.17 -22.02
N HIS A 129 9.00 -8.90 -21.98
CA HIS A 129 9.08 -8.14 -20.73
C HIS A 129 7.74 -8.12 -20.00
N PHE A 130 6.64 -7.81 -20.70
CA PHE A 130 5.31 -7.82 -20.12
C PHE A 130 4.95 -9.21 -19.58
N MET A 131 5.11 -10.25 -20.38
CA MET A 131 4.73 -11.63 -20.01
C MET A 131 5.56 -12.15 -18.84
N HIS A 132 6.83 -11.74 -18.73
CA HIS A 132 7.71 -12.16 -17.64
C HIS A 132 7.35 -11.47 -16.33
N PHE A 133 7.06 -10.16 -16.35
CA PHE A 133 6.92 -9.37 -15.12
C PHE A 133 5.47 -9.15 -14.68
N SER A 134 4.50 -9.12 -15.58
CA SER A 134 3.11 -8.84 -15.23
C SER A 134 2.54 -9.77 -14.14
N PRO A 135 2.83 -11.09 -14.13
CA PRO A 135 2.33 -11.97 -13.06
C PRO A 135 2.85 -11.62 -11.67
N MET A 136 3.98 -10.90 -11.59
CA MET A 136 4.56 -10.47 -10.33
C MET A 136 3.81 -9.29 -9.71
N PHE A 137 3.10 -8.52 -10.52
CA PHE A 137 2.43 -7.28 -10.10
C PHE A 137 0.91 -7.33 -10.22
N GLU A 138 0.38 -8.28 -10.99
CA GLU A 138 -1.07 -8.42 -11.13
C GLU A 138 -1.72 -8.77 -9.79
N ILE A 139 -2.81 -8.08 -9.50
CA ILE A 139 -3.66 -8.33 -8.33
C ILE A 139 -5.09 -8.61 -8.77
N GLY A 140 -5.78 -9.54 -8.10
CA GLY A 140 -7.17 -9.90 -8.45
C GLY A 140 -8.15 -8.78 -8.12
N ASN A 141 -8.09 -8.27 -6.90
CA ASN A 141 -8.75 -7.04 -6.48
C ASN A 141 -7.97 -6.41 -5.32
N GLU A 142 -8.19 -5.14 -5.10
CA GLU A 142 -7.39 -4.34 -4.16
C GLU A 142 -7.56 -4.79 -2.70
N VAL A 143 -8.79 -5.13 -2.29
CA VAL A 143 -9.12 -5.48 -0.90
C VAL A 143 -8.54 -6.85 -0.54
N ASP A 144 -8.83 -7.87 -1.34
CA ASP A 144 -8.36 -9.24 -1.09
C ASP A 144 -6.84 -9.31 -1.16
N PHE A 145 -6.24 -8.56 -2.09
CA PHE A 145 -4.78 -8.50 -2.19
C PHE A 145 -4.15 -7.91 -0.93
N VAL A 146 -4.64 -6.76 -0.45
CA VAL A 146 -4.09 -6.09 0.74
C VAL A 146 -4.25 -6.98 1.98
N LEU A 147 -5.40 -7.64 2.14
CA LEU A 147 -5.64 -8.57 3.25
C LEU A 147 -4.70 -9.78 3.20
N SER A 148 -4.52 -10.37 2.01
CA SER A 148 -3.60 -11.49 1.80
C SER A 148 -2.15 -11.09 2.08
N GLU A 149 -1.73 -9.93 1.60
CA GLU A 149 -0.36 -9.42 1.82
C GLU A 149 -0.13 -9.05 3.29
N ALA A 150 -1.12 -8.48 3.98
CA ALA A 150 -1.05 -8.22 5.41
C ALA A 150 -0.90 -9.52 6.21
N LYS A 151 -1.64 -10.58 5.84
CA LYS A 151 -1.50 -11.91 6.46
C LYS A 151 -0.08 -12.46 6.25
N ARG A 152 0.45 -12.35 5.02
CA ARG A 152 1.82 -12.76 4.71
C ARG A 152 2.85 -12.02 5.57
N LEU A 153 2.73 -10.69 5.68
CA LEU A 153 3.65 -9.88 6.48
C LEU A 153 3.58 -10.22 7.98
N ARG A 154 2.39 -10.48 8.53
CA ARG A 154 2.23 -10.91 9.93
C ARG A 154 2.90 -12.25 10.20
N LEU A 155 2.79 -13.20 9.28
CA LEU A 155 3.50 -14.48 9.38
C LEU A 155 5.01 -14.29 9.30
N ARG A 156 5.47 -13.38 8.46
CA ARG A 156 6.90 -13.10 8.28
C ARG A 156 7.50 -12.33 9.45
N TYR A 157 6.74 -11.40 10.04
CA TYR A 157 7.16 -10.52 11.12
C TYR A 157 6.16 -10.56 12.28
N PRO A 158 6.14 -11.67 13.08
CA PRO A 158 5.07 -11.92 14.06
C PRO A 158 5.01 -10.93 15.22
N LYS A 159 6.05 -10.11 15.41
CA LYS A 159 6.09 -9.06 16.44
C LYS A 159 5.70 -7.68 15.90
N ILE A 160 5.42 -7.57 14.61
CA ILE A 160 5.10 -6.30 13.97
C ILE A 160 3.59 -6.19 13.75
N LEU A 161 3.03 -5.07 14.17
CA LEU A 161 1.64 -4.73 13.89
C LEU A 161 1.47 -4.37 12.41
N VAL A 162 0.62 -5.10 11.67
CA VAL A 162 0.37 -4.82 10.25
C VAL A 162 -1.07 -4.39 10.06
N ALA A 163 -1.27 -3.16 9.59
CA ALA A 163 -2.57 -2.57 9.32
C ALA A 163 -2.90 -2.61 7.81
N PRO A 164 -3.82 -3.48 7.36
CA PRO A 164 -4.37 -3.40 6.02
C PRO A 164 -5.36 -2.24 5.92
N LEU A 165 -5.11 -1.31 5.00
CA LEU A 165 -5.93 -0.14 4.76
C LEU A 165 -6.23 0.00 3.27
N LEU A 166 -7.34 0.65 2.93
CA LEU A 166 -7.67 1.04 1.56
C LEU A 166 -7.73 2.56 1.44
N TYR A 167 -6.96 3.10 0.51
CA TYR A 167 -7.07 4.50 0.10
C TYR A 167 -8.11 4.63 -1.01
N ARG A 168 -9.15 5.40 -0.79
CA ARG A 168 -10.10 5.73 -1.84
C ARG A 168 -9.64 6.98 -2.59
N VAL A 169 -9.41 6.82 -3.89
CA VAL A 169 -8.97 7.96 -4.74
C VAL A 169 -10.08 8.99 -4.94
N GLU A 170 -11.33 8.60 -4.70
CA GLU A 170 -12.51 9.43 -4.90
C GLU A 170 -12.70 10.49 -3.79
N ASP A 171 -12.22 10.20 -2.57
CA ASP A 171 -12.36 11.08 -1.41
C ASP A 171 -11.06 11.35 -0.64
N ASN A 172 -9.95 10.76 -1.11
CA ASN A 172 -8.62 10.87 -0.52
C ASN A 172 -8.55 10.41 0.94
N ARG A 173 -9.38 9.43 1.34
CA ARG A 173 -9.45 8.90 2.71
C ARG A 173 -8.91 7.48 2.80
N LEU A 174 -8.44 7.13 3.99
CA LEU A 174 -8.06 5.78 4.37
C LEU A 174 -9.23 5.09 5.07
N TYR A 175 -9.46 3.84 4.71
CA TYR A 175 -10.48 2.98 5.30
C TYR A 175 -9.82 1.76 5.94
N HIS A 176 -10.31 1.35 7.10
CA HIS A 176 -9.97 0.03 7.61
C HIS A 176 -10.58 -1.06 6.74
N LEU A 177 -9.87 -2.17 6.63
CA LEU A 177 -10.38 -3.37 6.00
C LEU A 177 -10.79 -4.37 7.08
N ARG A 178 -12.08 -4.79 7.07
CA ARG A 178 -12.54 -5.89 7.92
C ARG A 178 -11.92 -7.19 7.41
N GLU A 179 -11.21 -7.85 8.29
CA GLU A 179 -10.80 -9.23 8.07
C GLU A 179 -12.04 -10.09 8.38
N GLY A 180 -12.49 -10.90 7.42
CA GLY A 180 -13.59 -11.82 7.68
C GLY A 180 -13.20 -12.74 8.84
N THR A 181 -14.12 -13.02 9.74
CA THR A 181 -14.00 -14.16 10.66
C THR A 181 -13.77 -15.41 9.81
N LEU A 182 -12.60 -16.04 9.98
CA LEU A 182 -12.33 -17.36 9.45
C LEU A 182 -13.28 -18.36 10.11
#